data_3776051518833d397677ac8aeda94a14
#
_entry.id   3776051518833d397677ac8aeda94a14
#
_cell.length_a   1.000
_cell.length_b   1.000
_cell.length_c   1.000
_cell.angle_alpha   90.00
_cell.angle_beta   90.00
_cell.angle_gamma   90.00
#
_symmetry.space_group_name_H-M   'P 1'
#
loop_
_entity.id
_entity.type
_entity.pdbx_description
1 polymer ?
#
loop_
_entity_poly.entity_id
_entity_poly.type
_entity_poly.pdbx_seq_one_letter_code
_entity_poly.pdbx_strand_id
1 'polypeptide(L)'
;MLGDGKELALVDVREELIFSQNHLLWARNVPLSRLELRFARLVPRKSTRIVLCDDNDGVAGRAAAILADAGYTDLFYLDGGIGAWEKAGFVTFSGVHVPSKAFGEFVEHDSETPSVSATELDAMMRSGVDLKVLDSRPFDEYSRISIPTGINVPGAELVLKVRDIVPSPGTTIVVNCAGRTRSIIGAQSLINAGVPNKVVALRNGTMGWHLAGLACATGKSDRAPAVSGASIAWARDAAEKVARRLGVTRVDHATVERWRKDAARTTYVFDVRDPAEYKAGHYPGAISSPGGQLVQATDIYAGVLGARIVLSDDKEARALMTASWLKQMGWQDVYVLPEAGRETDTPAPILGSIPSDAAVEPSKVLEIDNVSVIDLSTSPHYRRGHIPGAWFAIRGRLDKALPKIPQRQAVILTSEDGVLAALAVAETRTLTPSPVHWLKGGNAAWGAAGFPLSTAEKMADDPIDVWLKPYERPNDHEAAMNAYLSWEVDLLDRIKQDGTTHFLYAG
;
A
#
# COMPACT_ATOMS: atom_id res chain seq x y z
N MET A 1 -4.22 -3.91 25.36
CA MET A 1 -4.94 -4.32 24.14
C MET A 1 -4.02 -5.00 23.14
N LEU A 2 -2.82 -4.49 22.87
CA LEU A 2 -1.88 -5.12 21.90
C LEU A 2 -1.42 -6.54 22.28
N GLY A 3 -1.40 -6.89 23.57
CA GLY A 3 -0.90 -8.20 24.05
C GLY A 3 -1.96 -9.14 24.61
N ASP A 4 -3.27 -8.89 24.40
CA ASP A 4 -4.33 -9.70 25.01
C ASP A 4 -4.86 -10.85 24.13
N GLY A 5 -4.27 -11.03 22.95
CA GLY A 5 -4.62 -12.09 21.99
C GLY A 5 -5.96 -11.92 21.28
N LYS A 6 -6.66 -10.79 21.49
CA LYS A 6 -7.92 -10.49 20.79
C LYS A 6 -7.67 -9.66 19.53
N GLU A 7 -8.58 -9.73 18.58
CA GLU A 7 -8.52 -8.86 17.40
C GLU A 7 -8.52 -7.37 17.77
N LEU A 8 -7.70 -6.61 17.09
CA LEU A 8 -7.56 -5.17 17.27
C LEU A 8 -7.28 -4.47 15.93
N ALA A 9 -8.05 -3.45 15.61
CA ALA A 9 -7.70 -2.46 14.59
C ALA A 9 -7.20 -1.20 15.30
N LEU A 10 -5.90 -0.92 15.17
CA LEU A 10 -5.28 0.31 15.63
C LEU A 10 -5.15 1.24 14.44
N VAL A 11 -5.86 2.36 14.42
CA VAL A 11 -6.02 3.20 13.24
C VAL A 11 -5.64 4.66 13.56
N ASP A 12 -4.68 5.18 12.85
CA ASP A 12 -4.29 6.58 12.90
C ASP A 12 -5.08 7.36 11.82
N VAL A 13 -5.85 8.34 12.25
CA VAL A 13 -6.75 9.11 11.39
C VAL A 13 -6.19 10.46 10.95
N ARG A 14 -4.93 10.75 11.25
CA ARG A 14 -4.21 11.92 10.77
C ARG A 14 -3.84 11.77 9.29
N GLU A 15 -3.59 12.91 8.64
CA GLU A 15 -3.11 12.90 7.26
C GLU A 15 -1.74 12.21 7.14
N GLU A 16 -1.47 11.58 6.00
CA GLU A 16 -0.36 10.64 5.84
C GLU A 16 1.02 11.25 6.10
N LEU A 17 1.24 12.52 5.72
CA LEU A 17 2.50 13.20 5.99
C LEU A 17 2.69 13.43 7.50
N ILE A 18 1.63 13.72 8.24
CA ILE A 18 1.68 13.87 9.70
C ILE A 18 1.94 12.52 10.36
N PHE A 19 1.17 11.50 9.96
CA PHE A 19 1.41 10.12 10.39
C PHE A 19 2.86 9.69 10.19
N SER A 20 3.46 10.01 9.04
CA SER A 20 4.83 9.62 8.70
C SER A 20 5.91 10.27 9.58
N GLN A 21 5.57 11.27 10.37
CA GLN A 21 6.52 11.91 11.30
C GLN A 21 6.67 11.12 12.59
N ASN A 22 5.55 10.66 13.15
CA ASN A 22 5.52 9.84 14.37
C ASN A 22 4.19 9.06 14.44
N HIS A 23 4.24 7.77 14.71
CA HIS A 23 3.07 6.93 14.90
C HIS A 23 3.39 5.70 15.73
N LEU A 24 2.36 4.97 16.18
CA LEU A 24 2.51 3.69 16.86
C LEU A 24 2.84 2.60 15.82
N LEU A 25 3.72 1.64 16.16
CA LEU A 25 4.20 0.59 15.25
C LEU A 25 3.08 -0.11 14.47
N TRP A 26 2.00 -0.48 15.16
CA TRP A 26 0.91 -1.25 14.57
C TRP A 26 -0.24 -0.40 14.05
N ALA A 27 -0.13 0.93 14.08
CA ALA A 27 -1.17 1.81 13.55
C ALA A 27 -1.28 1.72 12.04
N ARG A 28 -2.52 1.65 11.54
CA ARG A 28 -2.87 1.71 10.11
C ARG A 28 -3.28 3.14 9.79
N ASN A 29 -2.64 3.76 8.82
CA ASN A 29 -3.04 5.12 8.44
C ASN A 29 -4.30 5.11 7.56
N VAL A 30 -5.39 5.62 8.12
CA VAL A 30 -6.64 5.87 7.40
C VAL A 30 -7.08 7.30 7.70
N PRO A 31 -6.57 8.29 6.96
CA PRO A 31 -6.87 9.70 7.22
C PRO A 31 -8.37 9.98 7.24
N LEU A 32 -8.81 10.86 8.15
CA LEU A 32 -10.21 11.29 8.22
C LEU A 32 -10.73 11.76 6.85
N SER A 33 -9.89 12.43 6.09
CA SER A 33 -10.21 12.92 4.76
C SER A 33 -10.64 11.82 3.77
N ARG A 34 -10.23 10.55 4.01
CA ARG A 34 -10.49 9.40 3.13
C ARG A 34 -11.06 8.19 3.88
N LEU A 35 -11.60 8.44 5.07
CA LEU A 35 -12.07 7.39 5.98
C LEU A 35 -13.07 6.46 5.30
N GLU A 36 -14.11 7.02 4.69
CA GLU A 36 -15.20 6.23 4.10
C GLU A 36 -14.74 5.41 2.87
N LEU A 37 -13.70 5.85 2.17
CA LEU A 37 -13.17 5.15 1.00
C LEU A 37 -12.31 3.94 1.37
N ARG A 38 -11.69 3.96 2.56
CA ARG A 38 -10.65 2.98 2.92
C ARG A 38 -11.06 2.04 4.05
N PHE A 39 -11.88 2.52 4.99
CA PHE A 39 -12.06 1.85 6.27
C PHE A 39 -12.79 0.51 6.17
N ALA A 40 -13.89 0.44 5.40
CA ALA A 40 -14.69 -0.79 5.31
C ALA A 40 -13.90 -1.99 4.74
N ARG A 41 -12.98 -1.73 3.82
CA ARG A 41 -12.08 -2.76 3.27
C ARG A 41 -11.03 -3.20 4.29
N LEU A 42 -10.51 -2.25 5.06
CA LEU A 42 -9.43 -2.48 6.02
C LEU A 42 -9.94 -3.12 7.32
N VAL A 43 -11.17 -2.76 7.75
CA VAL A 43 -11.83 -3.28 8.96
C VAL A 43 -13.25 -3.73 8.59
N PRO A 44 -13.40 -4.92 7.96
CA PRO A 44 -14.68 -5.33 7.37
C PRO A 44 -15.74 -5.74 8.43
N ARG A 45 -15.34 -6.17 9.62
CA ARG A 45 -16.26 -6.61 10.67
C ARG A 45 -16.63 -5.44 11.60
N LYS A 46 -17.93 -5.11 11.67
CA LYS A 46 -18.45 -3.96 12.42
C LYS A 46 -18.27 -4.04 13.94
N SER A 47 -18.14 -5.24 14.49
CA SER A 47 -17.88 -5.48 15.91
C SER A 47 -16.39 -5.68 16.24
N THR A 48 -15.49 -5.34 15.32
CA THR A 48 -14.04 -5.32 15.60
C THR A 48 -13.75 -4.24 16.62
N ARG A 49 -12.90 -4.55 17.60
CA ARG A 49 -12.37 -3.56 18.54
C ARG A 49 -11.42 -2.62 17.81
N ILE A 50 -11.73 -1.34 17.83
CA ILE A 50 -11.02 -0.29 17.10
C ILE A 50 -10.49 0.74 18.07
N VAL A 51 -9.20 1.08 17.98
CA VAL A 51 -8.60 2.22 18.68
C VAL A 51 -8.15 3.25 17.65
N LEU A 52 -8.72 4.43 17.72
CA LEU A 52 -8.38 5.57 16.86
C LEU A 52 -7.29 6.42 17.51
N CYS A 53 -6.32 6.86 16.71
CA CYS A 53 -5.21 7.71 17.15
C CYS A 53 -5.23 9.03 16.37
N ASP A 54 -4.93 10.12 17.09
CA ASP A 54 -4.72 11.47 16.57
C ASP A 54 -3.70 12.22 17.43
N ASP A 55 -3.55 13.52 17.23
CA ASP A 55 -2.71 14.41 18.04
C ASP A 55 -3.47 15.09 19.21
N ASN A 56 -4.58 14.50 19.67
CA ASN A 56 -5.51 15.07 20.64
C ASN A 56 -6.15 16.39 20.16
N ASP A 57 -6.41 16.46 18.86
CA ASP A 57 -7.00 17.62 18.19
C ASP A 57 -8.48 17.40 17.79
N GLY A 58 -9.07 16.28 18.23
CA GLY A 58 -10.49 15.92 18.02
C GLY A 58 -10.78 15.22 16.71
N VAL A 59 -9.77 14.94 15.87
CA VAL A 59 -9.94 14.21 14.61
C VAL A 59 -10.41 12.78 14.85
N ALA A 60 -9.89 12.10 15.89
CA ALA A 60 -10.32 10.77 16.29
C ALA A 60 -11.81 10.73 16.70
N GLY A 61 -12.30 11.76 17.39
CA GLY A 61 -13.71 11.91 17.77
C GLY A 61 -14.63 12.06 16.56
N ARG A 62 -14.22 12.86 15.55
CA ARG A 62 -14.95 12.99 14.27
C ARG A 62 -14.99 11.67 13.50
N ALA A 63 -13.86 10.97 13.43
CA ALA A 63 -13.79 9.64 12.81
C ALA A 63 -14.67 8.63 13.53
N ALA A 64 -14.69 8.61 14.88
CA ALA A 64 -15.53 7.73 15.67
C ALA A 64 -17.02 7.96 15.38
N ALA A 65 -17.47 9.22 15.24
CA ALA A 65 -18.86 9.54 14.91
C ALA A 65 -19.26 8.94 13.54
N ILE A 66 -18.43 9.16 12.49
CA ILE A 66 -18.67 8.59 11.16
C ILE A 66 -18.73 7.07 11.20
N LEU A 67 -17.84 6.43 11.95
CA LEU A 67 -17.78 4.98 12.08
C LEU A 67 -18.98 4.43 12.87
N ALA A 68 -19.42 5.12 13.92
CA ALA A 68 -20.62 4.74 14.68
C ALA A 68 -21.88 4.81 13.77
N ASP A 69 -22.04 5.89 13.00
CA ASP A 69 -23.14 6.03 12.03
C ASP A 69 -23.09 4.94 10.95
N ALA A 70 -21.88 4.48 10.59
CA ALA A 70 -21.69 3.35 9.69
C ALA A 70 -21.90 1.97 10.37
N GLY A 71 -22.26 1.92 11.66
CA GLY A 71 -22.60 0.72 12.42
C GLY A 71 -21.42 -0.01 13.08
N TYR A 72 -20.26 0.63 13.25
CA TYR A 72 -19.19 0.08 14.09
C TYR A 72 -19.50 0.28 15.57
N THR A 73 -19.32 -0.74 16.39
CA THR A 73 -19.89 -0.78 17.76
C THR A 73 -18.86 -0.79 18.88
N ASP A 74 -17.60 -1.09 18.61
CA ASP A 74 -16.54 -1.23 19.63
C ASP A 74 -15.40 -0.23 19.34
N LEU A 75 -15.69 1.05 19.60
CA LEU A 75 -14.86 2.19 19.25
C LEU A 75 -14.20 2.81 20.49
N PHE A 76 -12.89 2.98 20.42
CA PHE A 76 -12.07 3.66 21.41
C PHE A 76 -11.18 4.69 20.71
N TYR A 77 -10.63 5.62 21.46
CA TYR A 77 -9.55 6.52 21.00
C TYR A 77 -8.42 6.55 22.02
N LEU A 78 -7.23 6.88 21.56
CA LEU A 78 -6.05 7.02 22.41
C LEU A 78 -6.15 8.32 23.18
N ASP A 79 -6.38 8.22 24.49
CA ASP A 79 -6.54 9.39 25.36
C ASP A 79 -5.24 10.22 25.41
N GLY A 80 -5.36 11.52 25.10
CA GLY A 80 -4.23 12.44 24.97
C GLY A 80 -3.39 12.24 23.69
N GLY A 81 -3.82 11.36 22.77
CA GLY A 81 -3.23 11.17 21.45
C GLY A 81 -1.78 10.65 21.46
N ILE A 82 -1.09 10.79 20.32
CA ILE A 82 0.31 10.33 20.15
C ILE A 82 1.25 10.99 21.17
N GLY A 83 1.02 12.27 21.51
CA GLY A 83 1.83 12.97 22.49
C GLY A 83 1.74 12.38 23.92
N ALA A 84 0.60 11.81 24.32
CA ALA A 84 0.48 11.12 25.59
C ALA A 84 1.19 9.75 25.58
N TRP A 85 1.17 9.04 24.45
CA TRP A 85 1.92 7.80 24.25
C TRP A 85 3.43 8.03 24.45
N GLU A 86 3.97 9.04 23.82
CA GLU A 86 5.39 9.42 23.95
C GLU A 86 5.76 9.84 25.38
N LYS A 87 4.92 10.65 26.04
CA LYS A 87 5.12 11.06 27.43
C LYS A 87 5.08 9.90 28.43
N ALA A 88 4.34 8.84 28.09
CA ALA A 88 4.33 7.60 28.87
C ALA A 88 5.60 6.74 28.66
N GLY A 89 6.53 7.17 27.81
CA GLY A 89 7.80 6.49 27.52
C GLY A 89 7.71 5.38 26.48
N PHE A 90 6.59 5.29 25.75
CA PHE A 90 6.44 4.30 24.68
C PHE A 90 7.06 4.78 23.36
N VAL A 91 7.50 3.84 22.54
CA VAL A 91 8.19 4.11 21.29
C VAL A 91 7.19 4.56 20.21
N THR A 92 7.57 5.58 19.44
CA THR A 92 6.94 5.97 18.18
C THR A 92 7.88 5.76 17.02
N PHE A 93 7.32 5.66 15.82
CA PHE A 93 8.05 5.40 14.60
C PHE A 93 7.77 6.49 13.56
N SER A 94 8.75 6.80 12.74
CA SER A 94 8.58 7.64 11.55
C SER A 94 8.52 6.79 10.29
N GLY A 95 8.12 7.40 9.16
CA GLY A 95 8.01 6.74 7.87
C GLY A 95 6.66 6.05 7.67
N VAL A 96 6.61 5.14 6.70
CA VAL A 96 5.40 4.38 6.34
C VAL A 96 5.74 2.90 6.18
N HIS A 97 4.77 2.02 6.40
CA HIS A 97 4.92 0.55 6.31
C HIS A 97 6.01 -0.01 7.23
N VAL A 98 6.17 0.60 8.41
CA VAL A 98 7.27 0.30 9.33
C VAL A 98 7.38 -1.18 9.70
N PRO A 99 6.31 -1.91 10.05
CA PRO A 99 6.42 -3.34 10.37
C PRO A 99 7.03 -4.17 9.24
N SER A 100 6.63 -3.90 7.99
CA SER A 100 7.15 -4.60 6.82
C SER A 100 8.60 -4.23 6.50
N LYS A 101 8.97 -2.96 6.71
CA LYS A 101 10.34 -2.47 6.52
C LYS A 101 11.29 -3.07 7.54
N ALA A 102 10.92 -3.00 8.81
CA ALA A 102 11.66 -3.60 9.90
C ALA A 102 11.82 -5.12 9.73
N PHE A 103 10.79 -5.80 9.23
CA PHE A 103 10.87 -7.22 8.91
C PHE A 103 11.88 -7.52 7.80
N GLY A 104 11.97 -6.69 6.76
CA GLY A 104 12.99 -6.84 5.72
C GLY A 104 14.41 -6.75 6.26
N GLU A 105 14.68 -5.79 7.14
CA GLU A 105 15.98 -5.65 7.81
C GLU A 105 16.26 -6.82 8.77
N PHE A 106 15.23 -7.31 9.48
CA PHE A 106 15.33 -8.51 10.31
C PHE A 106 15.74 -9.74 9.48
N VAL A 107 15.12 -9.95 8.31
CA VAL A 107 15.44 -11.06 7.42
C VAL A 107 16.88 -10.94 6.90
N GLU A 108 17.33 -9.75 6.47
CA GLU A 108 18.71 -9.57 6.02
C GLU A 108 19.72 -9.91 7.10
N HIS A 109 19.47 -9.45 8.33
CA HIS A 109 20.36 -9.68 9.46
C HIS A 109 20.39 -11.15 9.89
N ASP A 110 19.22 -11.78 10.00
CA ASP A 110 19.10 -13.13 10.58
C ASP A 110 19.44 -14.23 9.57
N SER A 111 19.18 -14.04 8.28
CA SER A 111 19.52 -14.99 7.21
C SER A 111 20.84 -14.67 6.50
N GLU A 112 21.51 -13.56 6.85
CA GLU A 112 22.73 -13.10 6.16
C GLU A 112 22.53 -13.05 4.63
N THR A 113 21.36 -12.54 4.16
CA THR A 113 21.00 -12.53 2.74
C THR A 113 22.14 -11.90 1.91
N PRO A 114 22.75 -12.62 0.97
CA PRO A 114 23.86 -12.09 0.20
C PRO A 114 23.49 -10.85 -0.59
N SER A 115 24.35 -9.84 -0.62
CA SER A 115 24.09 -8.61 -1.35
C SER A 115 25.32 -8.11 -2.11
N VAL A 116 25.07 -7.30 -3.13
CA VAL A 116 26.10 -6.55 -3.88
C VAL A 116 25.74 -5.07 -3.90
N SER A 117 26.74 -4.19 -3.86
CA SER A 117 26.53 -2.76 -4.03
C SER A 117 26.27 -2.39 -5.50
N ALA A 118 25.79 -1.17 -5.74
CA ALA A 118 25.60 -0.65 -7.10
C ALA A 118 26.91 -0.63 -7.91
N THR A 119 28.02 -0.24 -7.30
CA THR A 119 29.33 -0.19 -7.96
C THR A 119 29.88 -1.59 -8.26
N GLU A 120 29.66 -2.57 -7.39
CA GLU A 120 30.02 -3.97 -7.64
C GLU A 120 29.19 -4.54 -8.79
N LEU A 121 27.87 -4.29 -8.81
CA LEU A 121 27.01 -4.74 -9.90
C LEU A 121 27.42 -4.11 -11.24
N ASP A 122 27.70 -2.81 -11.28
CA ASP A 122 28.20 -2.13 -12.49
C ASP A 122 29.50 -2.76 -12.99
N ALA A 123 30.44 -3.04 -12.10
CA ALA A 123 31.69 -3.73 -12.44
C ALA A 123 31.46 -5.16 -12.98
N MET A 124 30.53 -5.93 -12.38
CA MET A 124 30.14 -7.26 -12.90
C MET A 124 29.54 -7.17 -14.30
N MET A 125 28.67 -6.19 -14.55
CA MET A 125 28.06 -5.97 -15.87
C MET A 125 29.11 -5.61 -16.93
N ARG A 126 30.05 -4.72 -16.61
CA ARG A 126 31.13 -4.30 -17.52
C ARG A 126 32.15 -5.40 -17.81
N SER A 127 32.37 -6.27 -16.85
CA SER A 127 33.32 -7.40 -17.03
C SER A 127 32.70 -8.59 -17.78
N GLY A 128 31.42 -8.52 -18.16
CA GLY A 128 30.72 -9.57 -18.91
C GLY A 128 30.37 -10.81 -18.10
N VAL A 129 30.27 -10.66 -16.78
CA VAL A 129 29.75 -11.76 -15.91
C VAL A 129 28.35 -12.15 -16.36
N ASP A 130 28.09 -13.46 -16.50
CA ASP A 130 26.74 -13.94 -16.80
C ASP A 130 25.83 -13.69 -15.60
N LEU A 131 24.97 -12.67 -15.72
CA LEU A 131 24.02 -12.26 -14.70
C LEU A 131 22.71 -11.80 -15.27
N LYS A 132 21.66 -11.85 -14.43
CA LYS A 132 20.33 -11.28 -14.69
C LYS A 132 19.90 -10.41 -13.52
N VAL A 133 19.43 -9.19 -13.79
CA VAL A 133 18.83 -8.30 -12.80
C VAL A 133 17.32 -8.46 -12.88
N LEU A 134 16.71 -8.91 -11.78
CA LEU A 134 15.26 -9.10 -11.64
C LEU A 134 14.69 -8.01 -10.74
N ASP A 135 13.84 -7.16 -11.30
CA ASP A 135 13.22 -6.05 -10.58
C ASP A 135 11.91 -6.50 -9.94
N SER A 136 11.88 -6.58 -8.62
CA SER A 136 10.78 -7.11 -7.81
C SER A 136 9.64 -6.12 -7.55
N ARG A 137 9.71 -4.91 -8.12
CA ARG A 137 8.70 -3.86 -7.98
C ARG A 137 7.49 -4.09 -8.90
N PRO A 138 6.33 -3.43 -8.60
CA PRO A 138 5.25 -3.30 -9.56
C PRO A 138 5.74 -2.66 -10.87
N PHE A 139 5.06 -3.01 -11.97
CA PHE A 139 5.48 -2.57 -13.30
C PHE A 139 5.57 -1.05 -13.45
N ASP A 140 4.65 -0.31 -12.87
CA ASP A 140 4.63 1.17 -12.97
C ASP A 140 5.86 1.81 -12.29
N GLU A 141 6.31 1.25 -11.15
CA GLU A 141 7.54 1.70 -10.50
C GLU A 141 8.77 1.36 -11.35
N TYR A 142 8.82 0.15 -11.90
CA TYR A 142 9.89 -0.30 -12.78
C TYR A 142 9.99 0.52 -14.08
N SER A 143 8.85 0.74 -14.75
CA SER A 143 8.80 1.50 -16.00
C SER A 143 9.22 2.96 -15.81
N ARG A 144 8.86 3.54 -14.66
CA ARG A 144 9.21 4.93 -14.34
C ARG A 144 10.72 5.13 -14.24
N ILE A 145 11.42 4.25 -13.52
CA ILE A 145 12.88 4.27 -13.33
C ILE A 145 13.37 2.87 -12.95
N SER A 146 14.44 2.39 -13.57
CA SER A 146 14.98 1.04 -13.34
C SER A 146 16.47 0.95 -13.63
N ILE A 147 17.07 -0.18 -13.22
CA ILE A 147 18.43 -0.56 -13.65
C ILE A 147 18.37 -0.88 -15.15
N PRO A 148 19.32 -0.42 -15.98
CA PRO A 148 19.26 -0.53 -17.46
C PRO A 148 19.00 -1.94 -18.00
N THR A 149 19.55 -2.99 -17.38
CA THR A 149 19.41 -4.39 -17.79
C THR A 149 18.30 -5.14 -17.04
N GLY A 150 17.57 -4.45 -16.14
CA GLY A 150 16.57 -5.06 -15.29
C GLY A 150 15.37 -5.60 -16.10
N ILE A 151 14.84 -6.74 -15.68
CA ILE A 151 13.60 -7.35 -16.15
C ILE A 151 12.58 -7.27 -15.01
N ASN A 152 11.36 -6.83 -15.31
CA ASN A 152 10.31 -6.73 -14.28
C ASN A 152 9.75 -8.12 -13.92
N VAL A 153 9.91 -8.47 -12.63
CA VAL A 153 9.41 -9.72 -12.03
C VAL A 153 8.92 -9.39 -10.62
N PRO A 154 7.70 -8.93 -10.43
CA PRO A 154 7.17 -8.57 -9.09
C PRO A 154 7.42 -9.66 -8.05
N GLY A 155 7.68 -9.27 -6.79
CA GLY A 155 8.25 -10.14 -5.77
C GLY A 155 7.65 -11.54 -5.64
N ALA A 156 6.32 -11.69 -5.64
CA ALA A 156 5.67 -12.99 -5.58
C ALA A 156 5.84 -13.84 -6.87
N GLU A 157 6.13 -13.19 -8.00
CA GLU A 157 6.36 -13.87 -9.29
C GLU A 157 7.78 -14.47 -9.43
N LEU A 158 8.72 -14.07 -8.57
CA LEU A 158 10.12 -14.48 -8.67
C LEU A 158 10.29 -15.99 -8.68
N VAL A 159 9.80 -16.69 -7.65
CA VAL A 159 9.91 -18.15 -7.54
C VAL A 159 9.16 -18.85 -8.67
N LEU A 160 8.00 -18.31 -9.09
CA LEU A 160 7.18 -18.88 -10.14
C LEU A 160 7.87 -18.82 -11.52
N LYS A 161 8.60 -17.75 -11.82
CA LYS A 161 9.10 -17.43 -13.17
C LYS A 161 10.62 -17.57 -13.33
N VAL A 162 11.38 -17.69 -12.27
CA VAL A 162 12.85 -17.65 -12.33
C VAL A 162 13.46 -18.64 -13.32
N ARG A 163 12.95 -19.87 -13.40
CA ARG A 163 13.49 -20.90 -14.30
C ARG A 163 13.29 -20.61 -15.78
N ASP A 164 12.23 -19.87 -16.13
CA ASP A 164 11.98 -19.46 -17.53
C ASP A 164 12.81 -18.23 -17.90
N ILE A 165 13.25 -17.44 -16.91
CA ILE A 165 14.09 -16.24 -17.12
C ILE A 165 15.57 -16.61 -17.09
N VAL A 166 15.97 -17.54 -16.21
CA VAL A 166 17.35 -17.91 -15.91
C VAL A 166 17.50 -19.42 -15.96
N PRO A 167 17.53 -20.01 -17.16
CA PRO A 167 17.60 -21.47 -17.32
C PRO A 167 18.96 -22.06 -16.97
N SER A 168 20.05 -21.27 -17.03
CA SER A 168 21.40 -21.72 -16.73
C SER A 168 21.69 -21.59 -15.23
N PRO A 169 22.12 -22.65 -14.54
CA PRO A 169 22.47 -22.59 -13.11
C PRO A 169 23.73 -21.76 -12.82
N GLY A 170 24.57 -21.50 -13.84
CA GLY A 170 25.79 -20.67 -13.71
C GLY A 170 25.52 -19.16 -13.71
N THR A 171 24.35 -18.73 -14.14
CA THR A 171 24.00 -17.31 -14.21
C THR A 171 23.74 -16.75 -12.80
N THR A 172 24.38 -15.64 -12.44
CA THR A 172 24.12 -14.94 -11.19
C THR A 172 22.80 -14.19 -11.27
N ILE A 173 21.96 -14.32 -10.23
CA ILE A 173 20.70 -13.60 -10.12
C ILE A 173 20.85 -12.45 -9.15
N VAL A 174 20.56 -11.23 -9.61
CA VAL A 174 20.56 -10.02 -8.78
C VAL A 174 19.13 -9.54 -8.64
N VAL A 175 18.58 -9.53 -7.43
CA VAL A 175 17.22 -9.05 -7.18
C VAL A 175 17.27 -7.58 -6.80
N ASN A 176 16.54 -6.75 -7.54
CA ASN A 176 16.45 -5.30 -7.36
C ASN A 176 15.07 -4.87 -6.83
N CYS A 177 15.05 -3.74 -6.11
CA CYS A 177 13.84 -2.97 -5.83
C CYS A 177 14.14 -1.46 -5.78
N ALA A 178 13.31 -0.65 -5.14
CA ALA A 178 13.58 0.79 -4.99
C ALA A 178 14.67 1.08 -3.94
N GLY A 179 14.60 0.39 -2.78
CA GLY A 179 15.51 0.52 -1.63
C GLY A 179 16.01 -0.83 -1.17
N ARG A 180 15.47 -1.36 -0.06
CA ARG A 180 16.01 -2.55 0.60
C ARG A 180 15.01 -3.72 0.68
N THR A 181 13.89 -3.56 1.35
CA THR A 181 12.96 -4.64 1.77
C THR A 181 12.63 -5.66 0.66
N ARG A 182 12.15 -5.23 -0.51
CA ARG A 182 11.68 -6.14 -1.58
C ARG A 182 12.82 -6.89 -2.25
N SER A 183 14.03 -6.30 -2.35
CA SER A 183 15.20 -7.00 -2.89
C SER A 183 15.70 -8.07 -1.92
N ILE A 184 15.72 -7.78 -0.62
CA ILE A 184 16.08 -8.74 0.43
C ILE A 184 15.10 -9.92 0.44
N ILE A 185 13.81 -9.65 0.61
CA ILE A 185 12.76 -10.68 0.65
C ILE A 185 12.71 -11.47 -0.66
N GLY A 186 12.89 -10.82 -1.81
CA GLY A 186 12.89 -11.47 -3.11
C GLY A 186 14.11 -12.39 -3.32
N ALA A 187 15.31 -11.94 -2.97
CA ALA A 187 16.51 -12.77 -3.03
C ALA A 187 16.41 -13.95 -2.08
N GLN A 188 15.99 -13.71 -0.84
CA GLN A 188 15.83 -14.76 0.14
C GLN A 188 14.71 -15.75 -0.24
N SER A 189 13.65 -15.30 -0.92
CA SER A 189 12.62 -16.19 -1.48
C SER A 189 13.20 -17.20 -2.48
N LEU A 190 14.08 -16.75 -3.37
CA LEU A 190 14.75 -17.65 -4.34
C LEU A 190 15.71 -18.61 -3.65
N ILE A 191 16.47 -18.15 -2.67
CA ILE A 191 17.38 -18.99 -1.87
C ILE A 191 16.58 -20.06 -1.12
N ASN A 192 15.52 -19.67 -0.42
CA ASN A 192 14.67 -20.58 0.36
C ASN A 192 13.96 -21.61 -0.53
N ALA A 193 13.62 -21.23 -1.77
CA ALA A 193 13.06 -22.13 -2.78
C ALA A 193 14.08 -23.12 -3.36
N GLY A 194 15.37 -22.96 -3.05
CA GLY A 194 16.43 -23.85 -3.51
C GLY A 194 16.82 -23.65 -4.97
N VAL A 195 16.79 -22.42 -5.47
CA VAL A 195 17.33 -22.07 -6.80
C VAL A 195 18.83 -22.37 -6.81
N PRO A 196 19.36 -23.14 -7.80
CA PRO A 196 20.76 -23.55 -7.80
C PRO A 196 21.75 -22.41 -8.12
N ASN A 197 21.25 -21.30 -8.59
CA ASN A 197 22.01 -20.13 -8.98
C ASN A 197 22.58 -19.38 -7.76
N LYS A 198 23.68 -18.66 -7.95
CA LYS A 198 24.08 -17.61 -7.01
C LYS A 198 23.04 -16.50 -7.03
N VAL A 199 22.39 -16.23 -5.89
CA VAL A 199 21.38 -15.18 -5.74
C VAL A 199 21.90 -14.13 -4.77
N VAL A 200 21.77 -12.86 -5.15
CA VAL A 200 22.17 -11.71 -4.33
C VAL A 200 21.10 -10.60 -4.42
N ALA A 201 20.91 -9.84 -3.35
CA ALA A 201 20.13 -8.62 -3.36
C ALA A 201 20.98 -7.43 -3.83
N LEU A 202 20.42 -6.51 -4.61
CA LEU A 202 21.07 -5.21 -4.86
C LEU A 202 20.88 -4.33 -3.63
N ARG A 203 21.99 -4.06 -2.93
CA ARG A 203 22.01 -3.21 -1.74
C ARG A 203 21.52 -1.81 -2.09
N ASN A 204 20.54 -1.32 -1.34
CA ASN A 204 19.91 -0.01 -1.54
C ASN A 204 19.17 0.15 -2.90
N GLY A 205 19.04 -0.91 -3.70
CA GLY A 205 18.22 -0.96 -4.89
C GLY A 205 18.50 0.13 -5.92
N THR A 206 17.45 0.59 -6.60
CA THR A 206 17.54 1.66 -7.61
C THR A 206 17.97 2.99 -7.00
N MET A 207 17.64 3.27 -5.72
CA MET A 207 18.14 4.47 -5.03
C MET A 207 19.66 4.40 -4.84
N GLY A 208 20.21 3.27 -4.40
CA GLY A 208 21.65 3.07 -4.28
C GLY A 208 22.39 3.16 -5.63
N TRP A 209 21.76 2.67 -6.69
CA TRP A 209 22.28 2.80 -8.05
C TRP A 209 22.38 4.28 -8.49
N HIS A 210 21.32 5.04 -8.27
CA HIS A 210 21.29 6.48 -8.56
C HIS A 210 22.33 7.25 -7.72
N LEU A 211 22.38 7.01 -6.41
CA LEU A 211 23.32 7.66 -5.50
C LEU A 211 24.81 7.34 -5.80
N ALA A 212 25.08 6.22 -6.46
CA ALA A 212 26.41 5.89 -6.97
C ALA A 212 26.77 6.65 -8.28
N GLY A 213 25.89 7.56 -8.74
CA GLY A 213 26.09 8.33 -9.98
C GLY A 213 25.90 7.50 -11.27
N LEU A 214 25.26 6.32 -11.16
CA LEU A 214 25.04 5.43 -12.29
C LEU A 214 23.73 5.77 -13.01
N ALA A 215 23.74 5.70 -14.34
CA ALA A 215 22.58 6.04 -15.15
C ALA A 215 21.43 5.03 -14.95
N CYS A 216 20.25 5.52 -14.63
CA CYS A 216 19.02 4.74 -14.62
C CYS A 216 18.36 4.76 -16.00
N ALA A 217 17.58 3.72 -16.30
CA ALA A 217 16.70 3.67 -17.46
C ALA A 217 15.29 4.12 -17.09
N THR A 218 14.57 4.72 -18.03
CA THR A 218 13.16 5.14 -17.90
C THR A 218 12.35 4.60 -19.06
N GLY A 219 11.05 4.40 -18.86
CA GLY A 219 10.14 3.90 -19.91
C GLY A 219 10.36 2.44 -20.30
N LYS A 220 11.10 1.66 -19.52
CA LYS A 220 11.32 0.25 -19.82
C LYS A 220 10.03 -0.57 -19.72
N SER A 221 9.92 -1.57 -20.60
CA SER A 221 8.76 -2.47 -20.70
C SER A 221 9.12 -3.95 -20.65
N ASP A 222 10.38 -4.29 -20.34
CA ASP A 222 10.84 -5.68 -20.29
C ASP A 222 10.16 -6.41 -19.11
N ARG A 223 9.37 -7.43 -19.44
CA ARG A 223 8.65 -8.26 -18.47
C ARG A 223 9.15 -9.70 -18.54
N ALA A 224 9.00 -10.43 -17.46
CA ALA A 224 9.18 -11.86 -17.47
C ALA A 224 8.31 -12.54 -18.53
N PRO A 225 8.80 -13.62 -19.20
CA PRO A 225 8.00 -14.38 -20.15
C PRO A 225 6.79 -15.04 -19.48
N ALA A 226 5.90 -15.59 -20.32
CA ALA A 226 4.85 -16.46 -19.83
C ALA A 226 5.45 -17.68 -19.12
N VAL A 227 4.85 -18.06 -18.00
CA VAL A 227 5.36 -19.17 -17.19
C VAL A 227 5.06 -20.52 -17.87
N SER A 228 6.07 -21.39 -17.95
CA SER A 228 5.93 -22.75 -18.47
C SER A 228 5.31 -23.71 -17.45
N GLY A 229 4.67 -24.78 -17.93
CA GLY A 229 4.15 -25.83 -17.04
C GLY A 229 5.21 -26.49 -16.16
N ALA A 230 6.46 -26.63 -16.68
CA ALA A 230 7.57 -27.15 -15.90
C ALA A 230 7.98 -26.20 -14.76
N SER A 231 8.00 -24.89 -15.00
CA SER A 231 8.27 -23.87 -13.98
C SER A 231 7.17 -23.81 -12.92
N ILE A 232 5.90 -23.92 -13.31
CA ILE A 232 4.77 -23.99 -12.36
C ILE A 232 4.93 -25.21 -11.43
N ALA A 233 5.19 -26.39 -12.00
CA ALA A 233 5.33 -27.60 -11.20
C ALA A 233 6.51 -27.52 -10.21
N TRP A 234 7.66 -27.04 -10.67
CA TRP A 234 8.83 -26.84 -9.83
C TRP A 234 8.58 -25.81 -8.73
N ALA A 235 8.02 -24.64 -9.09
CA ALA A 235 7.79 -23.55 -8.15
C ALA A 235 6.80 -23.96 -7.04
N ARG A 236 5.74 -24.71 -7.39
CA ARG A 236 4.80 -25.24 -6.42
C ARG A 236 5.49 -26.23 -5.45
N ASP A 237 6.31 -27.15 -5.96
CA ASP A 237 7.04 -28.11 -5.12
C ASP A 237 8.06 -27.40 -4.20
N ALA A 238 8.78 -26.42 -4.73
CA ALA A 238 9.72 -25.59 -3.96
C ALA A 238 9.03 -24.79 -2.87
N ALA A 239 7.95 -24.07 -3.23
CA ALA A 239 7.15 -23.28 -2.29
C ALA A 239 6.47 -24.14 -1.21
N GLU A 240 6.03 -25.37 -1.56
CA GLU A 240 5.48 -26.33 -0.61
C GLU A 240 6.49 -26.72 0.47
N LYS A 241 7.74 -26.94 0.09
CA LYS A 241 8.82 -27.26 1.05
C LYS A 241 9.05 -26.11 2.03
N VAL A 242 9.04 -24.88 1.56
CA VAL A 242 9.16 -23.67 2.40
C VAL A 242 7.95 -23.52 3.33
N ALA A 243 6.75 -23.56 2.78
CA ALA A 243 5.51 -23.38 3.51
C ALA A 243 5.29 -24.42 4.61
N ARG A 244 5.68 -25.68 4.36
CA ARG A 244 5.57 -26.79 5.32
C ARG A 244 6.38 -26.56 6.59
N ARG A 245 7.57 -25.95 6.50
CA ARG A 245 8.41 -25.63 7.67
C ARG A 245 7.70 -24.67 8.64
N LEU A 246 6.80 -23.84 8.11
CA LEU A 246 6.05 -22.81 8.84
C LEU A 246 4.60 -23.20 9.15
N GLY A 247 4.22 -24.46 8.88
CA GLY A 247 2.88 -24.95 9.15
C GLY A 247 1.78 -24.24 8.34
N VAL A 248 2.09 -23.76 7.13
CA VAL A 248 1.09 -23.20 6.23
C VAL A 248 0.16 -24.32 5.76
N THR A 249 -1.14 -24.11 5.88
CA THR A 249 -2.16 -25.09 5.51
C THR A 249 -3.07 -24.55 4.41
N ARG A 250 -3.66 -25.49 3.65
CA ARG A 250 -4.67 -25.17 2.64
C ARG A 250 -6.06 -25.20 3.26
N VAL A 251 -6.94 -24.42 2.68
CA VAL A 251 -8.37 -24.42 2.98
C VAL A 251 -9.17 -24.55 1.69
N ASP A 252 -10.36 -25.09 1.79
CA ASP A 252 -11.32 -25.20 0.68
C ASP A 252 -12.33 -24.03 0.69
N HIS A 253 -13.06 -23.92 -0.41
CA HIS A 253 -14.12 -22.93 -0.59
C HIS A 253 -15.13 -22.95 0.58
N ALA A 254 -15.59 -24.13 0.99
CA ALA A 254 -16.60 -24.26 2.04
C ALA A 254 -16.11 -23.72 3.39
N THR A 255 -14.83 -23.91 3.69
CA THR A 255 -14.20 -23.37 4.91
C THR A 255 -14.10 -21.84 4.83
N VAL A 256 -13.68 -21.27 3.70
CA VAL A 256 -13.59 -19.82 3.52
C VAL A 256 -14.97 -19.17 3.67
N GLU A 257 -16.02 -19.73 3.04
CA GLU A 257 -17.37 -19.20 3.14
C GLU A 257 -17.95 -19.31 4.55
N ARG A 258 -17.63 -20.36 5.29
CA ARG A 258 -17.98 -20.47 6.70
C ARG A 258 -17.27 -19.40 7.55
N TRP A 259 -15.99 -19.16 7.30
CA TRP A 259 -15.22 -18.15 8.04
C TRP A 259 -15.65 -16.72 7.72
N ARG A 260 -16.02 -16.42 6.50
CA ARG A 260 -16.56 -15.10 6.12
C ARG A 260 -17.87 -14.76 6.82
N LYS A 261 -18.67 -15.80 7.19
CA LYS A 261 -19.92 -15.66 7.95
C LYS A 261 -19.71 -15.65 9.46
N ASP A 262 -18.48 -15.89 9.92
CA ASP A 262 -18.15 -15.91 11.35
C ASP A 262 -18.16 -14.48 11.91
N ALA A 263 -19.20 -14.14 12.67
CA ALA A 263 -19.34 -12.82 13.28
C ALA A 263 -18.32 -12.54 14.40
N ALA A 264 -17.66 -13.59 14.91
CA ALA A 264 -16.72 -13.47 16.02
C ALA A 264 -15.29 -13.11 15.56
N ARG A 265 -14.95 -13.35 14.28
CA ARG A 265 -13.58 -13.19 13.80
C ARG A 265 -13.48 -12.68 12.37
N THR A 266 -12.56 -11.75 12.14
CA THR A 266 -12.28 -11.18 10.83
C THR A 266 -11.58 -12.20 9.93
N THR A 267 -12.01 -12.30 8.67
CA THR A 267 -11.37 -13.12 7.63
C THR A 267 -11.14 -12.29 6.39
N TYR A 268 -9.88 -12.11 6.02
CA TYR A 268 -9.48 -11.51 4.74
C TYR A 268 -9.30 -12.60 3.69
N VAL A 269 -9.69 -12.31 2.46
CA VAL A 269 -9.36 -13.11 1.28
C VAL A 269 -8.59 -12.21 0.32
N PHE A 270 -7.31 -12.51 0.11
CA PHE A 270 -6.42 -11.76 -0.76
C PHE A 270 -6.05 -12.59 -1.98
N ASP A 271 -6.27 -12.05 -3.15
CA ASP A 271 -5.71 -12.60 -4.39
C ASP A 271 -4.28 -12.07 -4.57
N VAL A 272 -3.31 -12.97 -4.49
CA VAL A 272 -1.88 -12.61 -4.49
C VAL A 272 -1.22 -12.68 -5.85
N ARG A 273 -2.02 -12.90 -6.90
CA ARG A 273 -1.59 -12.97 -8.29
C ARG A 273 -1.31 -11.59 -8.90
N ASP A 274 -0.87 -11.59 -10.16
CA ASP A 274 -0.73 -10.37 -10.94
C ASP A 274 -2.09 -9.65 -11.09
N PRO A 275 -2.14 -8.29 -11.05
CA PRO A 275 -3.39 -7.54 -11.20
C PRO A 275 -4.16 -7.83 -12.49
N ALA A 276 -3.48 -8.23 -13.58
CA ALA A 276 -4.16 -8.62 -14.82
C ALA A 276 -4.86 -9.98 -14.66
N GLU A 277 -4.25 -10.94 -13.95
CA GLU A 277 -4.90 -12.22 -13.64
C GLU A 277 -6.12 -12.02 -12.74
N TYR A 278 -6.01 -11.14 -11.72
CA TYR A 278 -7.14 -10.76 -10.88
C TYR A 278 -8.32 -10.19 -11.69
N LYS A 279 -8.04 -9.25 -12.58
CA LYS A 279 -9.08 -8.66 -13.46
C LYS A 279 -9.71 -9.66 -14.42
N ALA A 280 -8.96 -10.65 -14.86
CA ALA A 280 -9.47 -11.71 -15.74
C ALA A 280 -10.41 -12.70 -15.03
N GLY A 281 -10.28 -12.79 -13.69
CA GLY A 281 -11.15 -13.59 -12.84
C GLY A 281 -10.51 -13.89 -11.50
N HIS A 282 -11.26 -13.61 -10.42
CA HIS A 282 -10.79 -13.81 -9.05
C HIS A 282 -11.84 -14.51 -8.18
N TYR A 283 -11.41 -14.97 -7.01
CA TYR A 283 -12.31 -15.55 -6.01
C TYR A 283 -13.33 -14.51 -5.54
N PRO A 284 -14.64 -14.87 -5.37
CA PRO A 284 -15.67 -13.93 -4.97
C PRO A 284 -15.33 -13.10 -3.75
N GLY A 285 -15.36 -11.78 -3.89
CA GLY A 285 -15.03 -10.82 -2.83
C GLY A 285 -13.57 -10.83 -2.39
N ALA A 286 -12.66 -11.46 -3.12
CA ALA A 286 -11.23 -11.35 -2.88
C ALA A 286 -10.73 -9.95 -3.20
N ILE A 287 -9.71 -9.51 -2.48
CA ILE A 287 -9.05 -8.23 -2.65
C ILE A 287 -7.76 -8.43 -3.44
N SER A 288 -7.55 -7.72 -4.54
CA SER A 288 -6.27 -7.72 -5.26
C SER A 288 -5.15 -7.23 -4.36
N SER A 289 -4.21 -8.11 -4.05
CA SER A 289 -3.11 -7.86 -3.12
C SER A 289 -1.87 -8.63 -3.57
N PRO A 290 -1.22 -8.24 -4.69
CA PRO A 290 -0.06 -8.97 -5.21
C PRO A 290 0.92 -9.31 -4.10
N GLY A 291 1.32 -10.59 -3.97
CA GLY A 291 1.95 -11.10 -2.75
C GLY A 291 3.20 -10.35 -2.31
N GLY A 292 4.04 -9.88 -3.26
CA GLY A 292 5.19 -9.05 -2.93
C GLY A 292 4.82 -7.68 -2.36
N GLN A 293 3.69 -7.11 -2.77
CA GLN A 293 3.16 -5.86 -2.22
C GLN A 293 2.48 -6.08 -0.87
N LEU A 294 1.76 -7.21 -0.72
CA LEU A 294 1.15 -7.59 0.56
C LEU A 294 2.19 -7.72 1.67
N VAL A 295 3.33 -8.36 1.39
CA VAL A 295 4.43 -8.50 2.37
C VAL A 295 5.09 -7.14 2.64
N GLN A 296 5.33 -6.33 1.61
CA GLN A 296 6.02 -5.04 1.75
C GLN A 296 5.21 -3.95 2.45
N ALA A 297 3.90 -4.04 2.43
CA ALA A 297 2.98 -3.02 2.95
C ALA A 297 1.71 -3.67 3.51
N THR A 298 1.87 -4.62 4.42
CA THR A 298 0.76 -5.41 5.01
C THR A 298 -0.29 -4.51 5.67
N ASP A 299 0.14 -3.37 6.20
CA ASP A 299 -0.68 -2.37 6.89
C ASP A 299 -1.76 -1.72 6.01
N ILE A 300 -1.58 -1.65 4.68
CA ILE A 300 -2.62 -1.12 3.78
C ILE A 300 -3.62 -2.16 3.31
N TYR A 301 -3.38 -3.44 3.58
CA TYR A 301 -4.25 -4.55 3.20
C TYR A 301 -4.98 -5.17 4.40
N ALA A 302 -4.27 -5.46 5.48
CA ALA A 302 -4.81 -6.10 6.68
C ALA A 302 -4.80 -5.14 7.87
N GLY A 303 -5.96 -4.55 8.17
CA GLY A 303 -6.14 -3.56 9.24
C GLY A 303 -6.28 -4.17 10.64
N VAL A 304 -6.72 -5.42 10.73
CA VAL A 304 -7.08 -6.08 11.98
C VAL A 304 -5.98 -7.06 12.38
N LEU A 305 -5.28 -6.76 13.47
CA LEU A 305 -4.34 -7.70 14.09
C LEU A 305 -5.11 -8.91 14.64
N GLY A 306 -4.54 -10.11 14.48
CA GLY A 306 -5.16 -11.35 14.90
C GLY A 306 -6.23 -11.92 13.96
N ALA A 307 -6.50 -11.27 12.81
CA ALA A 307 -7.42 -11.78 11.80
C ALA A 307 -6.89 -13.03 11.09
N ARG A 308 -7.82 -13.79 10.47
CA ARG A 308 -7.48 -14.84 9.50
C ARG A 308 -7.15 -14.22 8.16
N ILE A 309 -6.10 -14.70 7.52
CA ILE A 309 -5.69 -14.30 6.16
C ILE A 309 -5.75 -15.54 5.26
N VAL A 310 -6.53 -15.47 4.21
CA VAL A 310 -6.64 -16.50 3.17
C VAL A 310 -6.04 -15.93 1.88
N LEU A 311 -5.07 -16.63 1.31
CA LEU A 311 -4.38 -16.23 0.07
C LEU A 311 -4.85 -17.08 -1.09
N SER A 312 -5.48 -16.46 -2.09
CA SER A 312 -5.99 -17.11 -3.30
C SER A 312 -4.94 -17.08 -4.41
N ASP A 313 -4.62 -18.24 -4.97
CA ASP A 313 -3.70 -18.42 -6.12
C ASP A 313 -3.92 -19.79 -6.76
N ASP A 314 -4.29 -19.80 -8.04
CA ASP A 314 -4.53 -21.02 -8.82
C ASP A 314 -3.26 -21.85 -9.07
N LYS A 315 -2.08 -21.23 -9.02
CA LYS A 315 -0.78 -21.90 -9.17
C LYS A 315 -0.12 -22.24 -7.83
N GLU A 316 -0.68 -21.80 -6.74
CA GLU A 316 -0.28 -22.00 -5.35
C GLU A 316 1.08 -21.43 -4.95
N ALA A 317 2.07 -21.39 -5.83
CA ALA A 317 3.44 -21.01 -5.51
C ALA A 317 3.55 -19.62 -4.89
N ARG A 318 2.81 -18.64 -5.44
CA ARG A 318 2.79 -17.26 -4.93
C ARG A 318 2.15 -17.19 -3.55
N ALA A 319 1.01 -17.87 -3.36
CA ALA A 319 0.31 -17.91 -2.08
C ALA A 319 1.12 -18.62 -1.01
N LEU A 320 1.76 -19.75 -1.31
CA LEU A 320 2.60 -20.50 -0.37
C LEU A 320 3.82 -19.66 0.09
N MET A 321 4.52 -19.01 -0.85
CA MET A 321 5.65 -18.13 -0.53
C MET A 321 5.21 -16.89 0.26
N THR A 322 4.09 -16.25 -0.13
CA THR A 322 3.54 -15.09 0.59
C THR A 322 3.10 -15.48 2.00
N ALA A 323 2.39 -16.62 2.15
CA ALA A 323 1.99 -17.15 3.45
C ALA A 323 3.19 -17.40 4.37
N SER A 324 4.27 -17.95 3.80
CA SER A 324 5.50 -18.19 4.56
C SER A 324 6.08 -16.91 5.14
N TRP A 325 6.10 -15.82 4.39
CA TRP A 325 6.56 -14.52 4.86
C TRP A 325 5.62 -13.89 5.89
N LEU A 326 4.30 -13.94 5.67
CA LEU A 326 3.34 -13.42 6.63
C LEU A 326 3.42 -14.17 7.98
N LYS A 327 3.60 -15.49 7.96
CA LYS A 327 3.83 -16.28 9.17
C LYS A 327 5.08 -15.80 9.92
N GLN A 328 6.17 -15.57 9.21
CA GLN A 328 7.42 -15.07 9.80
C GLN A 328 7.31 -13.62 10.29
N MET A 329 6.41 -12.81 9.70
CA MET A 329 6.06 -11.49 10.21
C MET A 329 5.18 -11.51 11.48
N GLY A 330 4.78 -12.70 11.97
CA GLY A 330 3.98 -12.87 13.17
C GLY A 330 2.48 -13.07 12.94
N TRP A 331 1.99 -13.15 11.68
CA TRP A 331 0.60 -13.50 11.38
C TRP A 331 0.37 -15.00 11.62
N GLN A 332 -0.40 -15.33 12.68
CA GLN A 332 -0.56 -16.73 13.09
C GLN A 332 -1.47 -17.53 12.15
N ASP A 333 -2.57 -16.94 11.70
CA ASP A 333 -3.64 -17.60 10.94
C ASP A 333 -3.60 -17.21 9.47
N VAL A 334 -2.62 -17.77 8.74
CA VAL A 334 -2.45 -17.58 7.30
C VAL A 334 -2.66 -18.91 6.58
N TYR A 335 -3.54 -18.90 5.58
CA TYR A 335 -3.99 -20.08 4.85
C TYR A 335 -3.91 -19.85 3.34
N VAL A 336 -3.83 -20.94 2.57
CA VAL A 336 -3.81 -20.92 1.11
C VAL A 336 -5.09 -21.53 0.56
N LEU A 337 -5.76 -20.79 -0.33
CA LEU A 337 -6.88 -21.26 -1.14
C LEU A 337 -6.37 -21.49 -2.57
N PRO A 338 -6.29 -22.78 -3.04
CA PRO A 338 -5.72 -23.11 -4.35
C PRO A 338 -6.72 -22.87 -5.49
N GLU A 339 -7.39 -21.73 -5.48
CA GLU A 339 -8.44 -21.34 -6.42
C GLU A 339 -8.31 -19.87 -6.79
N ALA A 340 -8.66 -19.53 -8.03
CA ALA A 340 -8.73 -18.15 -8.52
C ALA A 340 -10.16 -17.61 -8.60
N GLY A 341 -11.15 -18.48 -8.85
CA GLY A 341 -12.52 -18.05 -9.09
C GLY A 341 -12.77 -17.39 -10.46
N ARG A 342 -13.94 -16.78 -10.64
CA ARG A 342 -14.40 -16.22 -11.93
C ARG A 342 -15.04 -14.83 -11.82
N GLU A 343 -15.07 -14.22 -10.65
CA GLU A 343 -15.59 -12.87 -10.49
C GLU A 343 -14.63 -11.87 -11.17
N THR A 344 -15.17 -10.93 -11.91
CA THR A 344 -14.36 -9.95 -12.68
C THR A 344 -14.48 -8.54 -12.13
N ASP A 345 -15.44 -8.31 -11.25
CA ASP A 345 -15.68 -7.01 -10.63
C ASP A 345 -16.04 -7.18 -9.15
N THR A 346 -15.21 -6.65 -8.30
CA THR A 346 -15.48 -6.54 -6.85
C THR A 346 -15.32 -5.08 -6.47
N PRO A 347 -16.43 -4.30 -6.43
CA PRO A 347 -16.39 -2.92 -6.03
C PRO A 347 -15.81 -2.77 -4.62
N ALA A 348 -14.92 -1.81 -4.44
CA ALA A 348 -14.43 -1.49 -3.11
C ALA A 348 -15.60 -1.00 -2.23
N PRO A 349 -15.82 -1.57 -1.05
CA PRO A 349 -16.86 -1.10 -0.17
C PRO A 349 -16.53 0.32 0.30
N ILE A 350 -17.52 1.21 0.25
CA ILE A 350 -17.45 2.56 0.82
C ILE A 350 -18.43 2.67 2.00
N LEU A 351 -18.11 3.53 2.96
CA LEU A 351 -19.04 3.91 4.02
C LEU A 351 -19.88 5.11 3.57
N GLY A 352 -21.12 5.15 4.01
CA GLY A 352 -22.06 6.23 3.64
C GLY A 352 -22.73 6.01 2.28
N SER A 353 -23.43 7.04 1.81
CA SER A 353 -24.18 7.04 0.55
C SER A 353 -23.80 8.22 -0.31
N ILE A 354 -23.81 8.02 -1.62
CA ILE A 354 -23.53 9.09 -2.60
C ILE A 354 -24.85 9.84 -2.87
N PRO A 355 -24.93 11.16 -2.56
CA PRO A 355 -26.13 11.95 -2.82
C PRO A 355 -26.31 12.18 -4.33
N SER A 356 -27.48 11.85 -4.87
CA SER A 356 -27.80 12.07 -6.28
C SER A 356 -28.33 13.47 -6.57
N ASP A 357 -28.92 14.14 -5.59
CA ASP A 357 -29.57 15.43 -5.69
C ASP A 357 -28.60 16.62 -5.90
N ALA A 358 -27.32 16.43 -5.56
CA ALA A 358 -26.29 17.46 -5.69
C ALA A 358 -25.32 17.21 -6.85
N ALA A 359 -25.53 16.16 -7.65
CA ALA A 359 -24.64 15.79 -8.75
C ALA A 359 -24.81 16.76 -9.94
N VAL A 360 -23.68 17.20 -10.51
CA VAL A 360 -23.65 18.00 -11.74
C VAL A 360 -22.75 17.32 -12.78
N GLU A 361 -23.19 17.34 -14.05
CA GLU A 361 -22.38 16.84 -15.16
C GLU A 361 -21.32 17.89 -15.55
N PRO A 362 -20.16 17.47 -16.12
CA PRO A 362 -19.08 18.40 -16.49
C PRO A 362 -19.52 19.59 -17.36
N SER A 363 -20.39 19.37 -18.36
CA SER A 363 -20.90 20.43 -19.21
C SER A 363 -21.74 21.47 -18.45
N LYS A 364 -22.46 21.05 -17.41
CA LYS A 364 -23.30 21.90 -16.60
C LYS A 364 -22.53 22.84 -15.68
N VAL A 365 -21.31 22.43 -15.26
CA VAL A 365 -20.43 23.31 -14.46
C VAL A 365 -20.12 24.61 -15.21
N LEU A 366 -19.95 24.54 -16.53
CA LEU A 366 -19.67 25.72 -17.37
C LEU A 366 -20.86 26.68 -17.54
N GLU A 367 -22.06 26.20 -17.22
CA GLU A 367 -23.30 27.01 -17.29
C GLU A 367 -23.58 27.74 -15.95
N ILE A 368 -22.87 27.41 -14.89
CA ILE A 368 -23.07 28.03 -13.58
C ILE A 368 -22.10 29.20 -13.43
N ASP A 369 -22.64 30.41 -13.43
CA ASP A 369 -21.81 31.59 -13.23
C ASP A 369 -21.29 31.70 -11.78
N ASN A 370 -20.13 32.31 -11.63
CA ASN A 370 -19.58 32.71 -10.34
C ASN A 370 -19.50 31.56 -9.31
N VAL A 371 -18.81 30.45 -9.67
CA VAL A 371 -18.62 29.29 -8.81
C VAL A 371 -17.23 29.24 -8.15
N SER A 372 -17.13 28.64 -6.96
CA SER A 372 -15.90 28.19 -6.36
C SER A 372 -15.77 26.70 -6.60
N VAL A 373 -14.76 26.26 -7.37
CA VAL A 373 -14.42 24.85 -7.54
C VAL A 373 -13.40 24.47 -6.48
N ILE A 374 -13.68 23.40 -5.72
CA ILE A 374 -12.80 22.87 -4.66
C ILE A 374 -12.45 21.44 -5.02
N ASP A 375 -11.16 21.19 -5.19
CA ASP A 375 -10.62 19.89 -5.54
C ASP A 375 -10.12 19.17 -4.29
N LEU A 376 -10.75 18.05 -3.96
CA LEU A 376 -10.45 17.17 -2.84
C LEU A 376 -9.59 15.98 -3.23
N SER A 377 -9.04 15.97 -4.44
CA SER A 377 -8.04 15.00 -4.89
C SER A 377 -6.81 15.01 -3.98
N THR A 378 -5.97 13.98 -4.06
CA THR A 378 -4.66 14.07 -3.42
C THR A 378 -3.81 15.19 -4.02
N SER A 379 -2.96 15.81 -3.22
CA SER A 379 -2.12 16.93 -3.68
C SER A 379 -1.26 16.56 -4.92
N PRO A 380 -0.71 15.33 -5.07
CA PRO A 380 -0.04 14.94 -6.30
C PRO A 380 -0.97 14.80 -7.51
N HIS A 381 -2.23 14.40 -7.31
CA HIS A 381 -3.23 14.35 -8.39
C HIS A 381 -3.63 15.74 -8.84
N TYR A 382 -3.94 16.63 -7.90
CA TYR A 382 -4.24 18.03 -8.16
C TYR A 382 -3.11 18.71 -8.97
N ARG A 383 -1.84 18.53 -8.58
CA ARG A 383 -0.70 19.10 -9.27
C ARG A 383 -0.49 18.57 -10.69
N ARG A 384 -0.86 17.33 -10.96
CA ARG A 384 -0.77 16.76 -12.32
C ARG A 384 -1.79 17.35 -13.28
N GLY A 385 -2.95 17.77 -12.78
CA GLY A 385 -3.98 18.39 -13.57
C GLY A 385 -5.32 18.45 -12.84
N HIS A 386 -5.86 19.63 -12.74
CA HIS A 386 -7.14 19.93 -12.09
C HIS A 386 -7.98 20.87 -12.96
N ILE A 387 -9.25 21.08 -12.60
CA ILE A 387 -10.15 22.01 -13.26
C ILE A 387 -9.59 23.43 -13.15
N PRO A 388 -9.51 24.23 -14.25
CA PRO A 388 -8.95 25.56 -14.20
C PRO A 388 -9.60 26.45 -13.12
N GLY A 389 -8.75 26.98 -12.24
CA GLY A 389 -9.19 27.85 -11.14
C GLY A 389 -9.67 27.14 -9.88
N ALA A 390 -9.66 25.79 -9.85
CA ALA A 390 -9.98 25.02 -8.67
C ALA A 390 -8.98 25.25 -7.53
N TRP A 391 -9.47 25.23 -6.30
CA TRP A 391 -8.70 25.32 -5.07
C TRP A 391 -8.47 23.93 -4.52
N PHE A 392 -7.23 23.60 -4.22
CA PHE A 392 -6.90 22.39 -3.46
C PHE A 392 -7.34 22.54 -2.01
N ALA A 393 -8.03 21.54 -1.48
CA ALA A 393 -8.35 21.44 -0.06
C ALA A 393 -8.36 19.98 0.40
N ILE A 394 -8.03 19.76 1.66
CA ILE A 394 -8.10 18.46 2.32
C ILE A 394 -9.50 18.35 2.97
N ARG A 395 -10.29 17.32 2.60
CA ARG A 395 -11.66 17.15 3.07
C ARG A 395 -11.77 17.24 4.60
N GLY A 396 -10.89 16.55 5.35
CA GLY A 396 -10.88 16.55 6.81
C GLY A 396 -10.64 17.95 7.44
N ARG A 397 -10.28 18.96 6.62
CA ARG A 397 -9.93 20.33 7.02
C ARG A 397 -10.76 21.41 6.31
N LEU A 398 -11.90 21.05 5.73
CA LEU A 398 -12.76 21.99 4.99
C LEU A 398 -13.20 23.20 5.84
N ASP A 399 -13.36 23.02 7.15
CA ASP A 399 -13.62 24.10 8.12
C ASP A 399 -12.52 25.18 8.11
N LYS A 400 -11.27 24.78 7.89
CA LYS A 400 -10.08 25.67 7.82
C LYS A 400 -9.80 26.18 6.40
N ALA A 401 -10.19 25.41 5.39
CA ALA A 401 -9.92 25.72 3.98
C ALA A 401 -10.95 26.71 3.40
N LEU A 402 -12.23 26.50 3.66
CA LEU A 402 -13.32 27.32 3.10
C LEU A 402 -13.17 28.84 3.38
N PRO A 403 -12.78 29.31 4.58
CA PRO A 403 -12.55 30.74 4.82
C PRO A 403 -11.47 31.38 3.95
N LYS A 404 -10.55 30.59 3.37
CA LYS A 404 -9.49 31.07 2.48
C LYS A 404 -9.91 31.13 1.02
N ILE A 405 -11.02 30.48 0.68
CA ILE A 405 -11.55 30.38 -0.68
C ILE A 405 -12.57 31.47 -0.91
N PRO A 406 -12.49 32.28 -2.00
CA PRO A 406 -13.47 33.31 -2.28
C PRO A 406 -14.89 32.74 -2.33
N GLN A 407 -15.78 33.30 -1.51
CA GLN A 407 -17.18 32.91 -1.51
C GLN A 407 -17.85 33.35 -2.82
N ARG A 408 -18.53 32.41 -3.46
CA ARG A 408 -19.23 32.57 -4.73
C ARG A 408 -20.70 32.17 -4.60
N GLN A 409 -21.45 32.25 -5.70
CA GLN A 409 -22.89 31.90 -5.73
C GLN A 409 -23.12 30.40 -5.48
N ALA A 410 -22.17 29.54 -5.87
CA ALA A 410 -22.23 28.12 -5.61
C ALA A 410 -20.82 27.55 -5.37
N VAL A 411 -20.74 26.38 -4.71
CA VAL A 411 -19.56 25.57 -4.52
C VAL A 411 -19.69 24.28 -5.31
N ILE A 412 -18.68 23.95 -6.12
CA ILE A 412 -18.56 22.69 -6.82
C ILE A 412 -17.41 21.92 -6.19
N LEU A 413 -17.70 20.78 -5.58
CA LEU A 413 -16.68 19.85 -5.10
C LEU A 413 -16.28 18.90 -6.23
N THR A 414 -14.99 18.65 -6.38
CA THR A 414 -14.45 17.61 -7.28
C THR A 414 -13.41 16.76 -6.57
N SER A 415 -13.11 15.61 -7.15
CA SER A 415 -12.02 14.70 -6.75
C SER A 415 -11.61 13.87 -7.97
N GLU A 416 -10.69 12.92 -7.84
CA GLU A 416 -10.20 12.11 -8.96
C GLU A 416 -11.35 11.51 -9.81
N ASP A 417 -12.31 10.84 -9.13
CA ASP A 417 -13.47 10.14 -9.72
C ASP A 417 -14.82 10.71 -9.26
N GLY A 418 -14.81 11.76 -8.42
CA GLY A 418 -15.99 12.40 -7.86
C GLY A 418 -16.56 11.74 -6.60
N VAL A 419 -16.15 10.54 -6.23
CA VAL A 419 -16.71 9.81 -5.08
C VAL A 419 -16.44 10.54 -3.77
N LEU A 420 -15.19 10.95 -3.53
CA LEU A 420 -14.84 11.71 -2.33
C LEU A 420 -15.57 13.06 -2.25
N ALA A 421 -15.68 13.74 -3.39
CA ALA A 421 -16.42 14.99 -3.49
C ALA A 421 -17.90 14.82 -3.14
N ALA A 422 -18.53 13.74 -3.61
CA ALA A 422 -19.91 13.40 -3.29
C ALA A 422 -20.12 13.17 -1.78
N LEU A 423 -19.22 12.43 -1.15
CA LEU A 423 -19.25 12.16 0.30
C LEU A 423 -19.06 13.43 1.14
N ALA A 424 -18.36 14.44 0.61
CA ALA A 424 -18.10 15.71 1.30
C ALA A 424 -19.26 16.72 1.22
N VAL A 425 -20.29 16.48 0.41
CA VAL A 425 -21.39 17.45 0.19
C VAL A 425 -22.12 17.82 1.49
N ALA A 426 -22.50 16.82 2.29
CA ALA A 426 -23.30 17.04 3.50
C ALA A 426 -22.54 17.91 4.53
N GLU A 427 -21.29 17.60 4.80
CA GLU A 427 -20.45 18.37 5.72
C GLU A 427 -20.16 19.78 5.18
N THR A 428 -19.90 19.91 3.87
CA THR A 428 -19.62 21.22 3.26
C THR A 428 -20.85 22.15 3.36
N ARG A 429 -22.06 21.62 3.22
CA ARG A 429 -23.32 22.39 3.37
C ARG A 429 -23.47 23.00 4.78
N THR A 430 -22.83 22.42 5.80
CA THR A 430 -22.86 23.01 7.15
C THR A 430 -21.85 24.13 7.34
N LEU A 431 -20.88 24.26 6.43
CA LEU A 431 -19.75 25.20 6.52
C LEU A 431 -19.91 26.44 5.62
N THR A 432 -20.88 26.44 4.70
CA THR A 432 -21.12 27.58 3.79
C THR A 432 -22.62 27.77 3.53
N PRO A 433 -23.10 29.03 3.40
CA PRO A 433 -24.47 29.30 3.01
C PRO A 433 -24.72 29.07 1.51
N SER A 434 -23.66 28.95 0.69
CA SER A 434 -23.81 28.77 -0.77
C SER A 434 -24.28 27.33 -1.08
N PRO A 435 -25.10 27.14 -2.13
CA PRO A 435 -25.43 25.82 -2.65
C PRO A 435 -24.18 25.01 -2.95
N VAL A 436 -24.17 23.73 -2.51
CA VAL A 436 -23.03 22.81 -2.69
C VAL A 436 -23.42 21.68 -3.62
N HIS A 437 -22.64 21.51 -4.67
CA HIS A 437 -22.77 20.47 -5.67
C HIS A 437 -21.46 19.67 -5.75
N TRP A 438 -21.50 18.48 -6.36
CA TRP A 438 -20.31 17.70 -6.67
C TRP A 438 -20.27 17.30 -8.13
N LEU A 439 -19.07 17.27 -8.71
CA LEU A 439 -18.84 16.92 -10.10
C LEU A 439 -18.92 15.40 -10.27
N LYS A 440 -19.92 14.94 -11.03
CA LYS A 440 -20.09 13.52 -11.31
C LYS A 440 -18.93 12.98 -12.15
N GLY A 441 -18.30 11.91 -11.66
CA GLY A 441 -17.09 11.33 -12.26
C GLY A 441 -15.82 12.18 -12.09
N GLY A 442 -15.88 13.29 -11.36
CA GLY A 442 -14.74 14.09 -10.94
C GLY A 442 -13.86 14.64 -12.07
N ASN A 443 -12.59 14.83 -11.76
CA ASN A 443 -11.57 15.30 -12.71
C ASN A 443 -11.40 14.36 -13.90
N ALA A 444 -11.61 13.06 -13.71
CA ALA A 444 -11.56 12.08 -14.79
C ALA A 444 -12.66 12.32 -15.83
N ALA A 445 -13.90 12.54 -15.41
CA ALA A 445 -15.01 12.84 -16.32
C ALA A 445 -14.84 14.21 -17.00
N TRP A 446 -14.29 15.20 -16.29
CA TRP A 446 -13.96 16.51 -16.87
C TRP A 446 -12.98 16.37 -18.04
N GLY A 447 -11.86 15.65 -17.82
CA GLY A 447 -10.87 15.38 -18.86
C GLY A 447 -11.42 14.53 -20.01
N ALA A 448 -12.23 13.49 -19.71
CA ALA A 448 -12.88 12.64 -20.72
C ALA A 448 -13.89 13.40 -21.60
N ALA A 449 -14.50 14.45 -21.08
CA ALA A 449 -15.36 15.36 -21.84
C ALA A 449 -14.57 16.34 -22.74
N GLY A 450 -13.23 16.28 -22.75
CA GLY A 450 -12.35 17.12 -23.56
C GLY A 450 -12.14 18.52 -23.00
N PHE A 451 -12.53 18.80 -21.77
CA PHE A 451 -12.31 20.08 -21.13
C PHE A 451 -10.86 20.25 -20.67
N PRO A 452 -10.33 21.49 -20.68
CA PRO A 452 -8.94 21.74 -20.31
C PRO A 452 -8.66 21.45 -18.84
N LEU A 453 -7.46 20.98 -18.56
CA LEU A 453 -6.89 20.88 -17.22
C LEU A 453 -5.82 21.95 -17.03
N SER A 454 -5.61 22.35 -15.79
CA SER A 454 -4.62 23.34 -15.35
C SER A 454 -3.65 22.72 -14.35
N THR A 455 -2.43 23.23 -14.31
CA THR A 455 -1.43 22.94 -13.27
C THR A 455 -1.12 24.18 -12.40
N ALA A 456 -1.88 25.27 -12.60
CA ALA A 456 -1.70 26.52 -11.85
C ALA A 456 -2.30 26.38 -10.44
N GLU A 457 -1.47 26.20 -9.43
CA GLU A 457 -1.88 25.89 -8.07
C GLU A 457 -2.61 27.02 -7.36
N LYS A 458 -3.72 26.67 -6.71
CA LYS A 458 -4.42 27.47 -5.71
C LYS A 458 -4.62 26.60 -4.48
N MET A 459 -3.81 26.82 -3.45
CA MET A 459 -3.77 25.97 -2.26
C MET A 459 -4.51 26.63 -1.10
N ALA A 460 -5.62 26.04 -0.66
CA ALA A 460 -6.30 26.42 0.58
C ALA A 460 -5.72 25.68 1.79
N ASP A 461 -5.13 24.51 1.57
CA ASP A 461 -4.40 23.73 2.56
C ASP A 461 -2.97 23.42 2.12
N ASP A 462 -2.09 23.22 3.10
CA ASP A 462 -0.78 22.66 2.86
C ASP A 462 -0.91 21.19 2.42
N PRO A 463 -0.02 20.67 1.52
CA PRO A 463 -0.09 19.31 1.00
C PRO A 463 0.45 18.28 2.02
N ILE A 464 -0.30 18.08 3.10
CA ILE A 464 0.03 17.12 4.16
C ILE A 464 -0.66 15.76 4.00
N ASP A 465 -1.42 15.60 2.94
CA ASP A 465 -2.29 14.45 2.65
C ASP A 465 -1.56 13.22 2.14
N VAL A 466 -0.33 13.37 1.62
CA VAL A 466 0.47 12.28 1.05
C VAL A 466 1.93 12.40 1.50
N TRP A 467 2.50 11.28 1.95
CA TRP A 467 3.94 11.13 2.08
C TRP A 467 4.57 10.77 0.73
N LEU A 468 5.42 11.64 0.21
CA LEU A 468 6.11 11.40 -1.05
C LEU A 468 7.34 10.52 -0.84
N LYS A 469 7.50 9.49 -1.67
CA LYS A 469 8.72 8.68 -1.69
C LYS A 469 9.95 9.56 -1.97
N PRO A 470 11.14 9.21 -1.46
CA PRO A 470 12.34 10.06 -1.62
C PRO A 470 12.58 10.55 -3.05
N TYR A 471 12.38 9.68 -4.04
CA TYR A 471 12.58 9.99 -5.46
C TYR A 471 11.39 10.72 -6.14
N GLU A 472 10.29 10.95 -5.41
CA GLU A 472 9.10 11.70 -5.88
C GLU A 472 9.09 13.14 -5.35
N ARG A 473 9.98 13.48 -4.44
CA ARG A 473 10.08 14.83 -3.88
C ARG A 473 10.58 15.80 -4.95
N PRO A 474 10.07 17.05 -5.00
CA PRO A 474 10.46 18.01 -6.03
C PRO A 474 11.91 18.51 -5.86
N ASN A 475 12.44 18.47 -4.64
CA ASN A 475 13.79 18.96 -4.30
C ASN A 475 14.49 17.96 -3.37
N ASP A 476 15.82 18.05 -3.27
CA ASP A 476 16.67 17.30 -2.32
C ASP A 476 16.52 15.76 -2.40
N HIS A 477 16.34 15.21 -3.61
CA HIS A 477 16.14 13.77 -3.84
C HIS A 477 17.23 12.92 -3.20
N GLU A 478 18.50 13.27 -3.40
CA GLU A 478 19.64 12.49 -2.90
C GLU A 478 19.73 12.52 -1.38
N ALA A 479 19.52 13.68 -0.76
CA ALA A 479 19.47 13.79 0.71
C ALA A 479 18.31 12.97 1.28
N ALA A 480 17.13 13.02 0.64
CA ALA A 480 15.97 12.25 1.03
C ALA A 480 16.19 10.74 0.85
N MET A 481 16.85 10.29 -0.24
CA MET A 481 17.20 8.89 -0.45
C MET A 481 18.17 8.38 0.61
N ASN A 482 19.23 9.13 0.90
CA ASN A 482 20.20 8.78 1.95
C ASN A 482 19.53 8.68 3.33
N ALA A 483 18.72 9.69 3.70
CA ALA A 483 17.98 9.68 4.96
C ALA A 483 17.04 8.48 5.07
N TYR A 484 16.33 8.15 3.99
CA TYR A 484 15.43 7.00 3.94
C TYR A 484 16.16 5.66 4.10
N LEU A 485 17.29 5.48 3.40
CA LEU A 485 18.08 4.25 3.48
C LEU A 485 18.69 4.04 4.86
N SER A 486 19.19 5.12 5.50
CA SER A 486 19.68 5.05 6.88
C SER A 486 18.54 4.74 7.86
N TRP A 487 17.37 5.35 7.68
CA TRP A 487 16.20 5.10 8.49
C TRP A 487 15.74 3.63 8.43
N GLU A 488 15.73 2.99 7.24
CA GLU A 488 15.35 1.56 7.13
C GLU A 488 16.26 0.69 8.01
N VAL A 489 17.58 0.92 8.00
CA VAL A 489 18.56 0.16 8.80
C VAL A 489 18.35 0.34 10.30
N ASP A 490 18.05 1.58 10.75
CA ASP A 490 17.87 1.90 12.17
C ASP A 490 16.59 1.28 12.76
N LEU A 491 15.68 0.76 11.93
CA LEU A 491 14.41 0.16 12.38
C LEU A 491 14.61 -1.06 13.27
N LEU A 492 15.68 -1.85 13.08
CA LEU A 492 15.94 -3.04 13.92
C LEU A 492 16.08 -2.70 15.40
N ASP A 493 16.81 -1.62 15.72
CA ASP A 493 16.99 -1.23 17.10
C ASP A 493 15.72 -0.61 17.68
N ARG A 494 14.95 0.11 16.85
CA ARG A 494 13.66 0.69 17.27
C ARG A 494 12.62 -0.38 17.62
N ILE A 495 12.49 -1.45 16.80
CA ILE A 495 11.53 -2.54 17.11
C ILE A 495 11.95 -3.38 18.32
N LYS A 496 13.27 -3.51 18.60
CA LYS A 496 13.76 -4.13 19.84
C LYS A 496 13.34 -3.31 21.08
N GLN A 497 13.39 -1.97 20.98
CA GLN A 497 12.95 -1.09 22.06
C GLN A 497 11.43 -1.15 22.27
N ASP A 498 10.65 -1.25 21.18
CA ASP A 498 9.19 -1.38 21.24
C ASP A 498 8.75 -2.72 21.83
N GLY A 499 9.42 -3.81 21.47
CA GLY A 499 9.24 -5.15 22.05
C GLY A 499 7.91 -5.82 21.73
N THR A 500 7.10 -5.30 20.80
CA THR A 500 5.79 -5.87 20.44
C THR A 500 5.81 -6.71 19.16
N THR A 501 6.96 -6.78 18.47
CA THR A 501 7.12 -7.61 17.27
C THR A 501 7.39 -9.08 17.64
N HIS A 502 6.84 -9.99 16.84
CA HIS A 502 7.04 -11.43 16.97
C HIS A 502 7.58 -12.01 15.66
N PHE A 503 8.62 -11.37 15.11
CA PHE A 503 9.27 -11.83 13.90
C PHE A 503 9.99 -13.15 14.13
N LEU A 504 9.88 -14.06 13.15
CA LEU A 504 10.55 -15.35 13.14
C LEU A 504 11.31 -15.49 11.82
N TYR A 505 12.42 -16.20 11.85
CA TYR A 505 13.07 -16.67 10.64
C TYR A 505 13.18 -18.20 10.70
N ALA A 506 12.66 -18.88 9.68
CA ALA A 506 12.79 -20.31 9.49
C ALA A 506 13.34 -20.55 8.08
N GLY A 507 14.65 -20.45 7.95
CA GLY A 507 15.40 -20.74 6.74
C GLY A 507 15.36 -22.19 6.28
#